data_b679645a6f224b107d2c3bfe48628b0f
#
_entry.id   b679645a6f224b107d2c3bfe48628b0f
#
_cell.length_a   1.000
_cell.length_b   1.000
_cell.length_c   1.000
_cell.angle_alpha   90.00
_cell.angle_beta   90.00
_cell.angle_gamma   90.00
#
_symmetry.space_group_name_H-M   'P 1'
#
loop_
_entity.id
_entity.type
_entity.pdbx_description
1 polymer ?
#
loop_
_entity_poly.entity_id
_entity_poly.type
_entity_poly.pdbx_seq_one_letter_code
_entity_poly.pdbx_strand_id
1 'polypeptide(L)'
;APETSAFLFPPEGPSAVALNTITMVAVTLFLMVAGLEVDLSNVWRKGWVGLKVGLAGVAIPFAAGFAAAWNLPAFFGQQPGANPLLFAMFLAIAMSISALPVIVKTLRDLNLYRSDFGVVVVSAAIFNDLVGWIVFAVILGLIDNAGNLGHGLTLTVFLALGFVLFVFTFGRKLIHRILPYVQAYTWWPAGEIGFVVVLTLAGAAFTEWIGIHAIFGAFFIGMAVGDSPYLRRRSRYILDQFVSSVFSPIFFAGIGLKINFITYFDGPLVVVVFVIACVCKLIGGAAGAKWGRMGDREAVAVGFAMNSRGAMEIILGLLALERGLIHHELFVALVITAILTSMMGGPMIQLILRPTRKARLEDSFRFGLFLPELQADSMKGAIEEMAATVGRVLKGRLDPHHVVRVNCAPEDVACAAIVNDVLLLAAGVDDLSRPYVVAGISTSGIGLSFMDEQRAHVVFLILAPKNAPAVRGDMVAELSLLYRDPAMIEQTLQARSFTEFLALIRTSTVYLKKE
;
A
#
# COMPACT_ATOMS: atom_id res chain seq x y z
N ALA A 1 -7.27 -38.71 -3.90
CA ALA A 1 -6.46 -39.90 -3.77
C ALA A 1 -5.26 -39.80 -4.72
N PRO A 2 -4.06 -40.28 -4.37
CA PRO A 2 -2.87 -40.14 -5.21
C PRO A 2 -3.03 -40.80 -6.58
N GLU A 3 -3.77 -41.91 -6.68
CA GLU A 3 -4.04 -42.63 -7.94
C GLU A 3 -4.91 -41.82 -8.92
N THR A 4 -5.93 -41.12 -8.44
CA THR A 4 -6.78 -40.24 -9.28
C THR A 4 -6.02 -39.01 -9.78
N SER A 5 -5.12 -38.47 -8.98
CA SER A 5 -4.24 -37.38 -9.38
C SER A 5 -3.24 -37.81 -10.46
N ALA A 6 -2.60 -38.97 -10.30
CA ALA A 6 -1.69 -39.51 -11.30
C ALA A 6 -2.36 -39.93 -12.62
N PHE A 7 -3.65 -40.31 -12.56
CA PHE A 7 -4.44 -40.59 -13.76
C PHE A 7 -4.82 -39.31 -14.53
N LEU A 8 -5.27 -38.31 -13.84
CA LEU A 8 -5.69 -37.04 -14.46
C LEU A 8 -4.49 -36.18 -14.89
N PHE A 9 -3.42 -36.21 -14.13
CA PHE A 9 -2.20 -35.42 -14.34
C PHE A 9 -0.99 -36.30 -14.24
N PRO A 10 -0.71 -37.10 -15.28
CA PRO A 10 0.42 -38.01 -15.27
C PRO A 10 1.73 -37.23 -15.11
N PRO A 11 2.67 -37.70 -14.26
CA PRO A 11 3.92 -36.99 -13.98
C PRO A 11 4.89 -37.01 -15.18
N GLU A 12 4.68 -37.94 -16.13
CA GLU A 12 5.50 -38.10 -17.31
C GLU A 12 4.65 -38.19 -18.58
N GLY A 13 5.27 -37.93 -19.73
CA GLY A 13 4.64 -38.03 -21.04
C GLY A 13 4.20 -36.70 -21.65
N PRO A 14 3.53 -36.71 -22.81
CA PRO A 14 3.15 -35.51 -23.56
C PRO A 14 2.26 -34.55 -22.76
N SER A 15 1.36 -35.08 -21.93
CA SER A 15 0.47 -34.26 -21.08
C SER A 15 1.23 -33.49 -20.01
N ALA A 16 2.25 -34.08 -19.39
CA ALA A 16 3.12 -33.42 -18.43
C ALA A 16 3.95 -32.31 -19.08
N VAL A 17 4.48 -32.54 -20.27
CA VAL A 17 5.20 -31.54 -21.06
C VAL A 17 4.27 -30.35 -21.41
N ALA A 18 3.05 -30.64 -21.88
CA ALA A 18 2.08 -29.61 -22.19
C ALA A 18 1.70 -28.77 -20.97
N LEU A 19 1.43 -29.42 -19.82
CA LEU A 19 1.11 -28.75 -18.56
C LEU A 19 2.27 -27.86 -18.08
N ASN A 20 3.49 -28.37 -18.13
CA ASN A 20 4.69 -27.60 -17.76
C ASN A 20 4.88 -26.39 -18.67
N THR A 21 4.68 -26.56 -19.99
CA THR A 21 4.80 -25.46 -20.97
C THR A 21 3.75 -24.39 -20.71
N ILE A 22 2.49 -24.77 -20.49
CA ILE A 22 1.42 -23.82 -20.17
C ILE A 22 1.71 -23.11 -18.85
N THR A 23 2.18 -23.82 -17.83
CA THR A 23 2.57 -23.23 -16.54
C THR A 23 3.72 -22.23 -16.72
N MET A 24 4.72 -22.54 -17.54
CA MET A 24 5.84 -21.63 -17.82
C MET A 24 5.36 -20.34 -18.52
N VAL A 25 4.48 -20.46 -19.51
CA VAL A 25 3.87 -19.30 -20.16
C VAL A 25 3.03 -18.49 -19.14
N ALA A 26 2.29 -19.18 -18.30
CA ALA A 26 1.48 -18.55 -17.26
C ALA A 26 2.33 -17.72 -16.28
N VAL A 27 3.44 -18.27 -15.79
CA VAL A 27 4.40 -17.55 -14.94
C VAL A 27 5.00 -16.35 -15.66
N THR A 28 5.40 -16.52 -16.91
CA THR A 28 6.01 -15.46 -17.73
C THR A 28 5.06 -14.27 -17.89
N LEU A 29 3.79 -14.54 -18.24
CA LEU A 29 2.77 -13.49 -18.36
C LEU A 29 2.37 -12.90 -17.01
N PHE A 30 2.32 -13.71 -15.96
CA PHE A 30 2.07 -13.22 -14.61
C PHE A 30 3.15 -12.24 -14.15
N LEU A 31 4.42 -12.54 -14.42
CA LEU A 31 5.52 -11.64 -14.06
C LEU A 31 5.60 -10.40 -14.96
N MET A 32 5.17 -10.50 -16.22
CA MET A 32 4.95 -9.31 -17.04
C MET A 32 3.98 -8.34 -16.37
N VAL A 33 2.83 -8.83 -15.90
CA VAL A 33 1.82 -7.99 -15.21
C VAL A 33 2.37 -7.44 -13.91
N ALA A 34 3.08 -8.25 -13.13
CA ALA A 34 3.77 -7.78 -11.93
C ALA A 34 4.76 -6.65 -12.24
N GLY A 35 5.49 -6.75 -13.36
CA GLY A 35 6.35 -5.68 -13.88
C GLY A 35 5.56 -4.43 -14.30
N LEU A 36 4.41 -4.59 -14.97
CA LEU A 36 3.53 -3.48 -15.38
C LEU A 36 3.02 -2.65 -14.20
N GLU A 37 2.85 -3.25 -13.04
CA GLU A 37 2.38 -2.55 -11.83
C GLU A 37 3.44 -1.64 -11.21
N VAL A 38 4.71 -1.83 -11.55
CA VAL A 38 5.82 -1.02 -11.03
C VAL A 38 5.80 0.37 -11.65
N ASP A 39 5.51 1.38 -10.84
CA ASP A 39 5.54 2.80 -11.24
C ASP A 39 6.83 3.45 -10.76
N LEU A 40 7.82 3.54 -11.66
CA LEU A 40 9.14 4.12 -11.37
C LEU A 40 9.07 5.62 -11.08
N SER A 41 8.06 6.33 -11.57
CA SER A 41 7.92 7.78 -11.35
C SER A 41 7.68 8.12 -9.87
N ASN A 42 6.98 7.24 -9.13
CA ASN A 42 6.73 7.40 -7.71
C ASN A 42 7.99 7.19 -6.85
N VAL A 43 8.97 6.41 -7.32
CA VAL A 43 10.25 6.18 -6.63
C VAL A 43 11.02 7.49 -6.42
N TRP A 44 10.94 8.42 -7.37
CA TRP A 44 11.70 9.67 -7.32
C TRP A 44 11.06 10.75 -6.43
N ARG A 45 9.76 10.69 -6.15
CA ARG A 45 9.05 11.74 -5.36
C ARG A 45 9.43 11.79 -3.87
N LYS A 46 9.68 10.65 -3.22
CA LYS A 46 10.22 10.53 -1.84
C LYS A 46 11.38 9.52 -1.79
N GLY A 47 12.16 9.44 -2.84
CA GLY A 47 13.13 8.39 -3.14
C GLY A 47 14.12 8.06 -2.02
N TRP A 48 14.62 9.05 -1.30
CA TRP A 48 15.61 8.79 -0.23
C TRP A 48 15.05 8.03 0.96
N VAL A 49 13.80 8.28 1.37
CA VAL A 49 13.19 7.55 2.49
C VAL A 49 12.84 6.14 2.04
N GLY A 50 12.20 5.98 0.88
CA GLY A 50 11.90 4.67 0.30
C GLY A 50 13.16 3.83 0.07
N LEU A 51 14.24 4.45 -0.43
CA LEU A 51 15.54 3.78 -0.62
C LEU A 51 16.13 3.27 0.71
N LYS A 52 16.11 4.07 1.78
CA LYS A 52 16.59 3.66 3.11
C LYS A 52 15.78 2.50 3.66
N VAL A 53 14.44 2.57 3.53
CA VAL A 53 13.54 1.48 3.93
C VAL A 53 13.81 0.22 3.11
N GLY A 54 13.94 0.35 1.79
CA GLY A 54 14.24 -0.76 0.90
C GLY A 54 15.60 -1.39 1.22
N LEU A 55 16.64 -0.58 1.37
CA LEU A 55 17.99 -1.06 1.67
C LEU A 55 18.06 -1.81 3.01
N ALA A 56 17.55 -1.22 4.09
CA ALA A 56 17.51 -1.88 5.39
C ALA A 56 16.57 -3.10 5.40
N GLY A 57 15.44 -3.00 4.68
CA GLY A 57 14.46 -4.06 4.49
C GLY A 57 14.95 -5.24 3.65
N VAL A 58 16.05 -5.09 2.89
CA VAL A 58 16.77 -6.18 2.23
C VAL A 58 17.94 -6.64 3.08
N ALA A 59 18.81 -5.74 3.51
CA ALA A 59 20.09 -6.07 4.14
C ALA A 59 19.93 -6.89 5.44
N ILE A 60 18.98 -6.51 6.31
CA ILE A 60 18.80 -7.19 7.60
C ILE A 60 18.23 -8.60 7.42
N PRO A 61 17.11 -8.83 6.67
CA PRO A 61 16.63 -10.18 6.43
C PRO A 61 17.61 -11.03 5.61
N PHE A 62 18.35 -10.41 4.66
CA PHE A 62 19.38 -11.10 3.89
C PHE A 62 20.49 -11.64 4.79
N ALA A 63 21.04 -10.80 5.65
CA ALA A 63 22.08 -11.21 6.60
C ALA A 63 21.60 -12.33 7.54
N ALA A 64 20.37 -12.20 8.06
CA ALA A 64 19.78 -13.21 8.94
C ALA A 64 19.51 -14.54 8.22
N GLY A 65 18.91 -14.49 7.02
CA GLY A 65 18.65 -15.68 6.20
C GLY A 65 19.94 -16.37 5.77
N PHE A 66 20.95 -15.59 5.37
CA PHE A 66 22.27 -16.10 5.04
C PHE A 66 22.91 -16.81 6.24
N ALA A 67 22.96 -16.14 7.40
CA ALA A 67 23.52 -16.70 8.61
C ALA A 67 22.79 -17.98 9.07
N ALA A 68 21.47 -17.99 8.99
CA ALA A 68 20.65 -19.16 9.32
C ALA A 68 20.99 -20.36 8.42
N ALA A 69 20.98 -20.16 7.09
CA ALA A 69 21.29 -21.20 6.12
C ALA A 69 22.74 -21.68 6.19
N TRP A 70 23.68 -20.77 6.42
CA TRP A 70 25.10 -21.09 6.52
C TRP A 70 25.45 -21.92 7.76
N ASN A 71 24.84 -21.61 8.91
CA ASN A 71 25.12 -22.32 10.17
C ASN A 71 24.31 -23.61 10.33
N LEU A 72 23.11 -23.69 9.76
CA LEU A 72 22.18 -24.82 9.93
C LEU A 72 21.64 -25.32 8.59
N PRO A 73 22.51 -25.67 7.62
CA PRO A 73 22.09 -26.02 6.26
C PRO A 73 21.17 -27.25 6.20
N ALA A 74 21.45 -28.26 7.01
CA ALA A 74 20.64 -29.48 7.07
C ALA A 74 19.24 -29.23 7.65
N PHE A 75 19.13 -28.37 8.65
CA PHE A 75 17.83 -28.00 9.24
C PHE A 75 16.94 -27.25 8.23
N PHE A 76 17.54 -26.34 7.44
CA PHE A 76 16.81 -25.59 6.41
C PHE A 76 16.64 -26.35 5.09
N GLY A 77 17.00 -27.64 5.03
CA GLY A 77 16.71 -28.48 3.88
C GLY A 77 17.57 -28.18 2.66
N GLN A 78 18.89 -28.01 2.85
CA GLN A 78 19.85 -28.00 1.75
C GLN A 78 19.90 -29.38 1.09
N GLN A 79 19.76 -29.42 -0.23
CA GLN A 79 19.91 -30.68 -0.98
C GLN A 79 21.35 -31.25 -0.88
N PRO A 80 21.52 -32.58 -0.73
CA PRO A 80 22.82 -33.20 -0.80
C PRO A 80 23.52 -32.91 -2.14
N GLY A 81 24.74 -32.37 -2.08
CA GLY A 81 25.48 -31.95 -3.28
C GLY A 81 25.22 -30.52 -3.76
N ALA A 82 24.22 -29.81 -3.22
CA ALA A 82 24.02 -28.40 -3.52
C ALA A 82 25.16 -27.56 -2.94
N ASN A 83 25.55 -26.51 -3.68
CA ASN A 83 26.61 -25.61 -3.22
C ASN A 83 26.12 -24.83 -1.98
N PRO A 84 26.80 -24.89 -0.81
CA PRO A 84 26.35 -24.25 0.42
C PRO A 84 26.22 -22.73 0.29
N LEU A 85 27.10 -22.08 -0.48
CA LEU A 85 27.04 -20.63 -0.70
C LEU A 85 25.78 -20.25 -1.48
N LEU A 86 25.45 -20.99 -2.55
CA LEU A 86 24.27 -20.71 -3.36
C LEU A 86 22.98 -20.96 -2.57
N PHE A 87 22.96 -22.01 -1.75
CA PHE A 87 21.85 -22.29 -0.85
C PHE A 87 21.66 -21.16 0.18
N ALA A 88 22.75 -20.72 0.82
CA ALA A 88 22.68 -19.62 1.79
C ALA A 88 22.24 -18.30 1.14
N MET A 89 22.75 -17.98 -0.04
CA MET A 89 22.31 -16.80 -0.81
C MET A 89 20.84 -16.90 -1.22
N PHE A 90 20.38 -18.09 -1.62
CA PHE A 90 18.98 -18.31 -1.96
C PHE A 90 18.06 -18.07 -0.75
N LEU A 91 18.34 -18.68 0.41
CA LEU A 91 17.52 -18.47 1.60
C LEU A 91 17.58 -17.02 2.05
N ALA A 92 18.74 -16.36 1.96
CA ALA A 92 18.92 -14.95 2.26
C ALA A 92 17.98 -14.07 1.40
N ILE A 93 17.93 -14.29 0.10
CA ILE A 93 17.08 -13.49 -0.78
C ILE A 93 15.60 -13.85 -0.61
N ALA A 94 15.26 -15.13 -0.43
CA ALA A 94 13.91 -15.57 -0.15
C ALA A 94 13.37 -14.92 1.13
N MET A 95 14.19 -14.76 2.17
CA MET A 95 13.80 -14.02 3.39
C MET A 95 13.68 -12.51 3.17
N SER A 96 14.28 -11.95 2.12
CA SER A 96 14.39 -10.50 1.90
C SER A 96 13.31 -9.93 0.99
N ILE A 97 12.73 -10.71 0.09
CA ILE A 97 11.75 -10.24 -0.89
C ILE A 97 10.42 -9.88 -0.23
N SER A 98 9.78 -8.83 -0.75
CA SER A 98 8.41 -8.41 -0.41
C SER A 98 7.57 -8.44 -1.68
N ALA A 99 6.28 -8.72 -1.59
CA ALA A 99 5.40 -8.75 -2.76
C ALA A 99 4.74 -7.38 -3.00
N LEU A 100 5.25 -6.63 -3.97
CA LEU A 100 4.68 -5.33 -4.34
C LEU A 100 3.17 -5.40 -4.64
N PRO A 101 2.63 -6.36 -5.42
CA PRO A 101 1.19 -6.41 -5.69
C PRO A 101 0.34 -6.57 -4.43
N VAL A 102 0.79 -7.38 -3.47
CA VAL A 102 0.10 -7.58 -2.18
C VAL A 102 0.12 -6.30 -1.36
N ILE A 103 1.27 -5.62 -1.30
CA ILE A 103 1.45 -4.35 -0.61
C ILE A 103 0.53 -3.28 -1.21
N VAL A 104 0.54 -3.11 -2.53
CA VAL A 104 -0.29 -2.13 -3.25
C VAL A 104 -1.77 -2.39 -3.01
N LYS A 105 -2.21 -3.66 -3.11
CA LYS A 105 -3.60 -4.04 -2.82
C LYS A 105 -3.97 -3.68 -1.38
N THR A 106 -3.17 -4.09 -0.40
CA THR A 106 -3.39 -3.78 1.01
C THR A 106 -3.49 -2.27 1.28
N LEU A 107 -2.60 -1.48 0.69
CA LEU A 107 -2.63 -0.02 0.82
C LEU A 107 -3.86 0.61 0.17
N ARG A 108 -4.34 0.07 -0.96
CA ARG A 108 -5.58 0.51 -1.62
C ARG A 108 -6.80 0.17 -0.75
N ASP A 109 -6.89 -1.05 -0.24
CA ASP A 109 -8.00 -1.50 0.62
C ASP A 109 -8.09 -0.67 1.92
N LEU A 110 -6.95 -0.19 2.43
CA LEU A 110 -6.87 0.70 3.59
C LEU A 110 -6.97 2.19 3.25
N ASN A 111 -7.13 2.58 1.97
CA ASN A 111 -7.10 3.98 1.49
C ASN A 111 -5.81 4.74 1.82
N LEU A 112 -4.68 4.02 1.99
CA LEU A 112 -3.36 4.58 2.30
C LEU A 112 -2.43 4.71 1.09
N TYR A 113 -2.82 4.21 -0.08
CA TYR A 113 -1.97 4.16 -1.28
C TYR A 113 -1.42 5.53 -1.71
N ARG A 114 -2.24 6.59 -1.61
CA ARG A 114 -1.86 7.97 -1.97
C ARG A 114 -1.26 8.78 -0.82
N SER A 115 -1.21 8.23 0.38
CA SER A 115 -0.61 8.88 1.56
C SER A 115 0.92 8.90 1.46
N ASP A 116 1.56 9.76 2.26
CA ASP A 116 3.02 9.81 2.40
C ASP A 116 3.60 8.47 2.85
N PHE A 117 2.90 7.76 3.75
CA PHE A 117 3.21 6.41 4.17
C PHE A 117 3.17 5.43 2.99
N GLY A 118 2.09 5.45 2.21
CA GLY A 118 1.92 4.57 1.05
C GLY A 118 2.99 4.78 -0.01
N VAL A 119 3.34 6.03 -0.31
CA VAL A 119 4.40 6.36 -1.28
C VAL A 119 5.75 5.80 -0.83
N VAL A 120 6.10 5.93 0.45
CA VAL A 120 7.36 5.39 1.00
C VAL A 120 7.38 3.86 0.92
N VAL A 121 6.30 3.19 1.33
CA VAL A 121 6.21 1.72 1.32
C VAL A 121 6.28 1.17 -0.10
N VAL A 122 5.54 1.76 -1.04
CA VAL A 122 5.57 1.35 -2.46
C VAL A 122 6.96 1.55 -3.06
N SER A 123 7.60 2.70 -2.82
CA SER A 123 8.97 2.97 -3.29
C SER A 123 9.97 1.96 -2.73
N ALA A 124 9.86 1.60 -1.45
CA ALA A 124 10.71 0.60 -0.81
C ALA A 124 10.46 -0.80 -1.39
N ALA A 125 9.21 -1.16 -1.66
CA ALA A 125 8.85 -2.44 -2.26
C ALA A 125 9.40 -2.59 -3.68
N ILE A 126 9.30 -1.53 -4.51
CA ILE A 126 9.89 -1.50 -5.86
C ILE A 126 11.40 -1.73 -5.80
N PHE A 127 12.09 -1.06 -4.88
CA PHE A 127 13.53 -1.25 -4.69
C PHE A 127 13.85 -2.69 -4.26
N ASN A 128 13.07 -3.26 -3.35
CA ASN A 128 13.21 -4.65 -2.90
C ASN A 128 13.04 -5.64 -4.06
N ASP A 129 12.01 -5.46 -4.87
CA ASP A 129 11.75 -6.33 -6.02
C ASP A 129 12.91 -6.28 -7.02
N LEU A 130 13.39 -5.06 -7.36
CA LEU A 130 14.50 -4.88 -8.27
C LEU A 130 15.76 -5.60 -7.78
N VAL A 131 16.16 -5.35 -6.54
CA VAL A 131 17.35 -5.99 -5.94
C VAL A 131 17.15 -7.50 -5.82
N GLY A 132 15.96 -7.93 -5.38
CA GLY A 132 15.61 -9.34 -5.24
C GLY A 132 15.77 -10.11 -6.54
N TRP A 133 15.22 -9.58 -7.62
CA TRP A 133 15.31 -10.21 -8.94
C TRP A 133 16.73 -10.22 -9.48
N ILE A 134 17.51 -9.15 -9.34
CA ILE A 134 18.90 -9.10 -9.79
C ILE A 134 19.75 -10.17 -9.05
N VAL A 135 19.64 -10.22 -7.71
CA VAL A 135 20.40 -11.19 -6.92
C VAL A 135 19.97 -12.63 -7.28
N PHE A 136 18.67 -12.86 -7.46
CA PHE A 136 18.18 -14.18 -7.83
C PHE A 136 18.61 -14.60 -9.23
N ALA A 137 18.64 -13.67 -10.21
CA ALA A 137 19.20 -13.96 -11.54
C ALA A 137 20.64 -14.45 -11.46
N VAL A 138 21.43 -13.78 -10.63
CA VAL A 138 22.83 -14.16 -10.39
C VAL A 138 22.90 -15.56 -9.79
N ILE A 139 22.06 -15.89 -8.80
CA ILE A 139 22.04 -17.22 -8.17
C ILE A 139 21.69 -18.30 -9.19
N LEU A 140 20.63 -18.10 -10.00
CA LEU A 140 20.25 -19.07 -11.03
C LEU A 140 21.34 -19.26 -12.10
N GLY A 141 21.91 -18.15 -12.58
CA GLY A 141 23.02 -18.23 -13.53
C GLY A 141 24.24 -18.96 -12.98
N LEU A 142 24.49 -18.89 -11.67
CA LEU A 142 25.55 -19.65 -11.00
C LEU A 142 25.24 -21.15 -10.89
N ILE A 143 23.98 -21.49 -10.65
CA ILE A 143 23.55 -22.91 -10.61
C ILE A 143 23.73 -23.54 -11.98
N ASP A 144 23.28 -22.85 -13.03
CA ASP A 144 23.34 -23.36 -14.41
C ASP A 144 24.76 -23.51 -14.95
N ASN A 145 25.68 -22.65 -14.46
CA ASN A 145 27.09 -22.67 -14.89
C ASN A 145 28.05 -23.30 -13.86
N ALA A 146 27.56 -24.17 -12.97
CA ALA A 146 28.32 -24.77 -11.86
C ALA A 146 29.61 -25.49 -12.26
N GLY A 147 29.81 -25.80 -13.55
CA GLY A 147 31.06 -26.38 -14.09
C GLY A 147 32.19 -25.37 -14.37
N ASN A 148 31.91 -24.06 -14.44
CA ASN A 148 32.87 -23.02 -14.84
C ASN A 148 32.81 -21.77 -13.92
N LEU A 149 33.10 -21.92 -12.65
CA LEU A 149 32.98 -20.90 -11.61
C LEU A 149 33.88 -19.64 -11.78
N GLY A 150 34.89 -19.67 -12.65
CA GLY A 150 35.83 -18.55 -12.80
C GLY A 150 35.35 -17.45 -13.76
N HIS A 151 35.03 -17.83 -14.98
CA HIS A 151 34.63 -16.86 -16.02
C HIS A 151 33.12 -16.73 -16.20
N GLY A 152 32.35 -17.79 -15.88
CA GLY A 152 30.89 -17.81 -16.00
C GLY A 152 30.17 -16.85 -15.06
N LEU A 153 30.61 -16.74 -13.80
CA LEU A 153 30.00 -15.85 -12.81
C LEU A 153 30.05 -14.38 -13.23
N THR A 154 31.26 -13.93 -13.56
CA THR A 154 31.47 -12.52 -13.94
C THR A 154 30.65 -12.20 -15.18
N LEU A 155 30.65 -13.10 -16.17
CA LEU A 155 29.87 -12.91 -17.40
C LEU A 155 28.36 -12.88 -17.12
N THR A 156 27.82 -13.81 -16.31
CA THR A 156 26.38 -13.84 -15.98
C THR A 156 25.94 -12.56 -15.25
N VAL A 157 26.74 -12.10 -14.27
CA VAL A 157 26.48 -10.84 -13.57
C VAL A 157 26.50 -9.66 -14.52
N PHE A 158 27.52 -9.58 -15.40
CA PHE A 158 27.60 -8.52 -16.41
C PHE A 158 26.44 -8.56 -17.40
N LEU A 159 26.02 -9.74 -17.85
CA LEU A 159 24.89 -9.89 -18.77
C LEU A 159 23.56 -9.51 -18.08
N ALA A 160 23.35 -9.93 -16.83
CA ALA A 160 22.16 -9.59 -16.07
C ALA A 160 22.07 -8.07 -15.85
N LEU A 161 23.13 -7.45 -15.34
CA LEU A 161 23.18 -6.00 -15.13
C LEU A 161 23.12 -5.23 -16.45
N GLY A 162 23.81 -5.74 -17.48
CA GLY A 162 23.79 -5.17 -18.83
C GLY A 162 22.40 -5.22 -19.45
N PHE A 163 21.67 -6.34 -19.28
CA PHE A 163 20.29 -6.45 -19.74
C PHE A 163 19.36 -5.46 -19.02
N VAL A 164 19.45 -5.36 -17.69
CA VAL A 164 18.66 -4.40 -16.91
C VAL A 164 18.97 -2.97 -17.38
N LEU A 165 20.25 -2.61 -17.50
CA LEU A 165 20.66 -1.30 -17.98
C LEU A 165 20.16 -1.03 -19.40
N PHE A 166 20.28 -2.01 -20.30
CA PHE A 166 19.79 -1.94 -21.67
C PHE A 166 18.27 -1.68 -21.71
N VAL A 167 17.48 -2.44 -20.94
CA VAL A 167 16.02 -2.29 -20.91
C VAL A 167 15.62 -0.91 -20.40
N PHE A 168 16.25 -0.42 -19.34
CA PHE A 168 15.87 0.88 -18.75
C PHE A 168 16.42 2.10 -19.51
N THR A 169 17.49 1.96 -20.28
CA THR A 169 18.06 3.07 -21.07
C THR A 169 17.54 3.07 -22.50
N PHE A 170 17.82 2.01 -23.25
CA PHE A 170 17.46 1.88 -24.66
C PHE A 170 16.06 1.30 -24.85
N GLY A 171 15.74 0.19 -24.19
CA GLY A 171 14.45 -0.49 -24.31
C GLY A 171 13.29 0.41 -23.96
N ARG A 172 13.36 1.13 -22.83
CA ARG A 172 12.37 2.12 -22.44
C ARG A 172 12.15 3.20 -23.51
N LYS A 173 13.23 3.79 -24.04
CA LYS A 173 13.12 4.81 -25.09
C LYS A 173 12.49 4.25 -26.37
N LEU A 174 12.85 3.02 -26.72
CA LEU A 174 12.30 2.33 -27.88
C LEU A 174 10.81 2.06 -27.72
N ILE A 175 10.38 1.56 -26.55
CA ILE A 175 8.98 1.32 -26.22
C ILE A 175 8.18 2.63 -26.30
N HIS A 176 8.69 3.72 -25.69
CA HIS A 176 8.03 5.03 -25.74
C HIS A 176 7.89 5.57 -27.17
N ARG A 177 8.79 5.18 -28.07
CA ARG A 177 8.73 5.60 -29.48
C ARG A 177 7.81 4.72 -30.32
N ILE A 178 7.80 3.41 -30.09
CA ILE A 178 7.01 2.44 -30.89
C ILE A 178 5.55 2.41 -30.46
N LEU A 179 5.25 2.48 -29.17
CA LEU A 179 3.90 2.32 -28.65
C LEU A 179 2.88 3.30 -29.26
N PRO A 180 3.18 4.60 -29.47
CA PRO A 180 2.27 5.51 -30.18
C PRO A 180 1.99 5.09 -31.62
N TYR A 181 2.97 4.54 -32.35
CA TYR A 181 2.77 4.03 -33.71
C TYR A 181 1.85 2.81 -33.70
N VAL A 182 2.07 1.88 -32.78
CA VAL A 182 1.17 0.71 -32.61
C VAL A 182 -0.25 1.19 -32.36
N GLN A 183 -0.45 2.17 -31.49
CA GLN A 183 -1.77 2.74 -31.19
C GLN A 183 -2.42 3.47 -32.39
N ALA A 184 -1.62 4.07 -33.26
CA ALA A 184 -2.13 4.79 -34.41
C ALA A 184 -2.53 3.87 -35.58
N TYR A 185 -1.80 2.76 -35.76
CA TYR A 185 -1.94 1.90 -36.94
C TYR A 185 -2.60 0.54 -36.66
N THR A 186 -2.93 0.22 -35.42
CA THR A 186 -3.57 -1.04 -35.06
C THR A 186 -4.90 -0.83 -34.33
N TRP A 187 -5.75 -1.86 -34.40
CA TRP A 187 -7.06 -1.84 -33.72
C TRP A 187 -6.89 -2.02 -32.21
N TRP A 188 -7.47 -1.11 -31.46
CA TRP A 188 -7.53 -1.25 -30.01
C TRP A 188 -8.64 -2.26 -29.61
N PRO A 189 -8.45 -3.14 -28.58
CA PRO A 189 -7.27 -3.28 -27.73
C PRO A 189 -6.21 -4.25 -28.28
N ALA A 190 -6.52 -5.00 -29.33
CA ALA A 190 -5.72 -6.15 -29.78
C ALA A 190 -4.28 -5.79 -30.16
N GLY A 191 -4.07 -4.69 -30.87
CA GLY A 191 -2.71 -4.30 -31.30
C GLY A 191 -1.81 -3.92 -30.14
N GLU A 192 -2.34 -3.15 -29.17
CA GLU A 192 -1.57 -2.71 -28.01
C GLU A 192 -1.24 -3.90 -27.08
N ILE A 193 -2.23 -4.76 -26.80
CA ILE A 193 -2.05 -5.96 -26.00
C ILE A 193 -1.11 -6.94 -26.70
N GLY A 194 -1.32 -7.19 -28.00
CA GLY A 194 -0.45 -8.07 -28.79
C GLY A 194 1.00 -7.59 -28.80
N PHE A 195 1.23 -6.29 -28.97
CA PHE A 195 2.57 -5.70 -28.91
C PHE A 195 3.24 -5.97 -27.55
N VAL A 196 2.54 -5.72 -26.44
CA VAL A 196 3.09 -5.94 -25.09
C VAL A 196 3.43 -7.41 -24.88
N VAL A 197 2.53 -8.33 -25.24
CA VAL A 197 2.76 -9.78 -25.09
C VAL A 197 3.93 -10.25 -25.96
N VAL A 198 3.98 -9.87 -27.25
CA VAL A 198 5.08 -10.24 -28.16
C VAL A 198 6.41 -9.71 -27.66
N LEU A 199 6.46 -8.45 -27.21
CA LEU A 199 7.68 -7.86 -26.67
C LEU A 199 8.14 -8.56 -25.39
N THR A 200 7.19 -8.95 -24.54
CA THR A 200 7.48 -9.73 -23.32
C THR A 200 8.05 -11.09 -23.63
N LEU A 201 7.42 -11.83 -24.54
CA LEU A 201 7.90 -13.15 -24.94
C LEU A 201 9.27 -13.08 -25.64
N ALA A 202 9.50 -12.05 -26.46
CA ALA A 202 10.80 -11.80 -27.09
C ALA A 202 11.88 -11.48 -26.03
N GLY A 203 11.56 -10.65 -25.03
CA GLY A 203 12.47 -10.38 -23.90
C GLY A 203 12.75 -11.61 -23.06
N ALA A 204 11.73 -12.43 -22.80
CA ALA A 204 11.87 -13.71 -22.11
C ALA A 204 12.77 -14.69 -22.89
N ALA A 205 12.54 -14.86 -24.19
CA ALA A 205 13.37 -15.69 -25.07
C ALA A 205 14.81 -15.18 -25.15
N PHE A 206 15.00 -13.87 -25.22
CA PHE A 206 16.33 -13.26 -25.23
C PHE A 206 17.10 -13.54 -23.93
N THR A 207 16.46 -13.38 -22.77
CA THR A 207 17.12 -13.65 -21.49
C THR A 207 17.45 -15.15 -21.33
N GLU A 208 16.58 -16.04 -21.76
CA GLU A 208 16.86 -17.48 -21.78
C GLU A 208 18.04 -17.80 -22.68
N TRP A 209 18.13 -17.19 -23.86
CA TRP A 209 19.22 -17.38 -24.80
C TRP A 209 20.58 -16.94 -24.25
N ILE A 210 20.64 -15.86 -23.46
CA ILE A 210 21.88 -15.38 -22.82
C ILE A 210 22.21 -16.12 -21.51
N GLY A 211 21.45 -17.16 -21.15
CA GLY A 211 21.66 -17.94 -19.92
C GLY A 211 21.07 -17.33 -18.65
N ILE A 212 20.11 -16.42 -18.80
CA ILE A 212 19.32 -15.84 -17.71
C ILE A 212 17.89 -16.30 -17.89
N HIS A 213 17.27 -16.81 -16.83
CA HIS A 213 15.93 -17.40 -16.91
C HIS A 213 14.89 -16.45 -17.54
N ALA A 214 14.02 -16.98 -18.43
CA ALA A 214 13.01 -16.23 -19.20
C ALA A 214 12.14 -15.27 -18.38
N ILE A 215 11.84 -15.64 -17.15
CA ILE A 215 11.04 -14.87 -16.19
C ILE A 215 11.58 -13.45 -15.98
N PHE A 216 12.91 -13.27 -16.00
CA PHE A 216 13.53 -11.95 -15.86
C PHE A 216 13.22 -11.04 -17.04
N GLY A 217 13.34 -11.60 -18.25
CA GLY A 217 13.00 -10.85 -19.45
C GLY A 217 11.57 -10.33 -19.40
N ALA A 218 10.64 -11.20 -19.03
CA ALA A 218 9.23 -10.85 -18.89
C ALA A 218 8.99 -9.73 -17.86
N PHE A 219 9.60 -9.86 -16.67
CA PHE A 219 9.43 -8.88 -15.59
C PHE A 219 9.99 -7.50 -15.95
N PHE A 220 11.23 -7.44 -16.44
CA PHE A 220 11.86 -6.15 -16.77
C PHE A 220 11.24 -5.49 -18.00
N ILE A 221 10.81 -6.26 -19.00
CA ILE A 221 10.05 -5.72 -20.13
C ILE A 221 8.69 -5.19 -19.64
N GLY A 222 7.99 -5.94 -18.79
CA GLY A 222 6.76 -5.50 -18.14
C GLY A 222 6.94 -4.16 -17.44
N MET A 223 8.03 -4.00 -16.67
CA MET A 223 8.36 -2.78 -15.96
C MET A 223 8.65 -1.60 -16.93
N ALA A 224 9.40 -1.84 -18.01
CA ALA A 224 9.70 -0.81 -18.99
C ALA A 224 8.45 -0.37 -19.78
N VAL A 225 7.53 -1.29 -20.08
CA VAL A 225 6.23 -1.00 -20.70
C VAL A 225 5.31 -0.26 -19.71
N GLY A 226 5.28 -0.71 -18.45
CA GLY A 226 4.48 -0.13 -17.38
C GLY A 226 4.82 1.33 -17.06
N ASP A 227 6.09 1.70 -17.20
CA ASP A 227 6.58 3.08 -17.03
C ASP A 227 6.26 4.00 -18.23
N SER A 228 5.76 3.44 -19.33
CA SER A 228 5.42 4.24 -20.51
C SER A 228 4.17 5.10 -20.28
N PRO A 229 4.25 6.44 -20.48
CA PRO A 229 3.10 7.32 -20.37
C PRO A 229 2.05 7.06 -21.47
N TYR A 230 2.44 6.37 -22.54
CA TYR A 230 1.56 6.05 -23.67
C TYR A 230 0.75 4.79 -23.45
N LEU A 231 1.12 3.91 -22.49
CA LEU A 231 0.32 2.73 -22.20
C LEU A 231 -1.03 3.14 -21.56
N ARG A 232 -2.13 2.86 -22.27
CA ARG A 232 -3.47 3.20 -21.80
C ARG A 232 -3.80 2.44 -20.51
N ARG A 233 -4.39 3.15 -19.54
CA ARG A 233 -4.85 2.53 -18.27
C ARG A 233 -5.79 1.36 -18.51
N ARG A 234 -6.64 1.46 -19.55
CA ARG A 234 -7.60 0.42 -19.90
C ARG A 234 -6.93 -0.83 -20.47
N SER A 235 -5.87 -0.69 -21.28
CA SER A 235 -5.09 -1.82 -21.79
C SER A 235 -4.32 -2.52 -20.65
N ARG A 236 -3.74 -1.75 -19.73
CA ARG A 236 -3.13 -2.30 -18.50
C ARG A 236 -4.16 -3.09 -17.68
N TYR A 237 -5.35 -2.54 -17.48
CA TYR A 237 -6.43 -3.21 -16.75
C TYR A 237 -6.87 -4.51 -17.42
N ILE A 238 -7.02 -4.52 -18.76
CA ILE A 238 -7.39 -5.73 -19.51
C ILE A 238 -6.30 -6.82 -19.37
N LEU A 239 -5.02 -6.45 -19.52
CA LEU A 239 -3.89 -7.37 -19.33
C LEU A 239 -3.89 -7.95 -17.91
N ASP A 240 -4.01 -7.10 -16.90
CA ASP A 240 -4.06 -7.52 -15.50
C ASP A 240 -5.23 -8.47 -15.24
N GLN A 241 -6.45 -8.11 -15.65
CA GLN A 241 -7.62 -8.96 -15.45
C GLN A 241 -7.51 -10.29 -16.19
N PHE A 242 -7.04 -10.30 -17.41
CA PHE A 242 -6.90 -11.52 -18.19
C PHE A 242 -5.86 -12.46 -17.59
N VAL A 243 -4.69 -11.93 -17.26
CA VAL A 243 -3.60 -12.73 -16.69
C VAL A 243 -3.97 -13.23 -15.28
N SER A 244 -4.53 -12.38 -14.46
CA SER A 244 -4.93 -12.73 -13.09
C SER A 244 -6.10 -13.74 -13.06
N SER A 245 -7.02 -13.68 -14.03
CA SER A 245 -8.18 -14.57 -14.05
C SER A 245 -7.91 -15.91 -14.73
N VAL A 246 -6.97 -15.98 -15.68
CA VAL A 246 -6.68 -17.19 -16.48
C VAL A 246 -5.34 -17.81 -16.09
N PHE A 247 -4.27 -17.04 -16.17
CA PHE A 247 -2.91 -17.58 -16.02
C PHE A 247 -2.47 -17.75 -14.55
N SER A 248 -2.87 -16.86 -13.65
CA SER A 248 -2.56 -17.04 -12.23
C SER A 248 -3.14 -18.32 -11.65
N PRO A 249 -4.42 -18.68 -11.86
CA PRO A 249 -4.94 -19.97 -11.40
C PRO A 249 -4.23 -21.17 -12.01
N ILE A 250 -3.88 -21.13 -13.30
CA ILE A 250 -3.11 -22.21 -13.95
C ILE A 250 -1.75 -22.39 -13.29
N PHE A 251 -1.05 -21.29 -13.03
CA PHE A 251 0.23 -21.32 -12.33
C PHE A 251 0.12 -21.93 -10.93
N PHE A 252 -0.81 -21.44 -10.10
CA PHE A 252 -0.97 -21.96 -8.74
C PHE A 252 -1.45 -23.42 -8.72
N ALA A 253 -2.33 -23.79 -9.63
CA ALA A 253 -2.74 -25.19 -9.80
C ALA A 253 -1.57 -26.07 -10.22
N GLY A 254 -0.73 -25.60 -11.16
CA GLY A 254 0.47 -26.32 -11.58
C GLY A 254 1.46 -26.59 -10.44
N ILE A 255 1.63 -25.63 -9.52
CA ILE A 255 2.43 -25.83 -8.31
C ILE A 255 1.77 -26.86 -7.38
N GLY A 256 0.47 -26.70 -7.14
CA GLY A 256 -0.28 -27.61 -6.25
C GLY A 256 -0.28 -29.06 -6.73
N LEU A 257 -0.21 -29.29 -8.04
CA LEU A 257 -0.10 -30.64 -8.63
C LEU A 257 1.30 -31.26 -8.46
N LYS A 258 2.35 -30.45 -8.42
CA LYS A 258 3.73 -30.91 -8.28
C LYS A 258 4.12 -31.27 -6.84
N ILE A 259 3.42 -30.74 -5.84
CA ILE A 259 3.87 -30.79 -4.45
C ILE A 259 2.74 -31.24 -3.53
N ASN A 260 3.04 -32.28 -2.73
CA ASN A 260 2.14 -32.73 -1.68
C ASN A 260 2.41 -31.94 -0.39
N PHE A 261 1.61 -30.89 -0.13
CA PHE A 261 1.75 -30.03 1.05
C PHE A 261 1.53 -30.77 2.38
N ILE A 262 0.84 -31.90 2.38
CA ILE A 262 0.58 -32.67 3.61
C ILE A 262 1.80 -33.56 3.93
N THR A 263 2.35 -34.20 2.94
CA THR A 263 3.49 -35.15 3.11
C THR A 263 4.78 -34.41 3.49
N TYR A 264 4.99 -33.22 2.89
CA TYR A 264 6.21 -32.42 3.10
C TYR A 264 6.03 -31.32 4.14
N PHE A 265 5.01 -31.41 4.98
CA PHE A 265 4.78 -30.45 6.06
C PHE A 265 5.70 -30.75 7.25
N ASP A 266 6.63 -29.83 7.52
CA ASP A 266 7.49 -29.83 8.71
C ASP A 266 7.13 -28.63 9.60
N GLY A 267 6.41 -28.88 10.70
CA GLY A 267 5.93 -27.84 11.62
C GLY A 267 7.05 -27.00 12.23
N PRO A 268 8.09 -27.59 12.84
CA PRO A 268 9.27 -26.89 13.32
C PRO A 268 9.93 -25.98 12.28
N LEU A 269 10.15 -26.49 11.07
CA LEU A 269 10.76 -25.72 9.98
C LEU A 269 9.87 -24.54 9.57
N VAL A 270 8.55 -24.75 9.42
CA VAL A 270 7.58 -23.70 9.10
C VAL A 270 7.62 -22.57 10.14
N VAL A 271 7.59 -22.93 11.44
CA VAL A 271 7.62 -21.93 12.52
C VAL A 271 8.93 -21.15 12.52
N VAL A 272 10.06 -21.80 12.38
CA VAL A 272 11.36 -21.12 12.39
C VAL A 272 11.51 -20.20 11.18
N VAL A 273 11.17 -20.68 9.97
CA VAL A 273 11.20 -19.87 8.74
C VAL A 273 10.27 -18.67 8.88
N PHE A 274 9.03 -18.86 9.36
CA PHE A 274 8.07 -17.79 9.57
C PHE A 274 8.55 -16.74 10.57
N VAL A 275 9.09 -17.19 11.72
CA VAL A 275 9.58 -16.27 12.77
C VAL A 275 10.77 -15.46 12.26
N ILE A 276 11.78 -16.09 11.65
CA ILE A 276 12.94 -15.38 11.08
C ILE A 276 12.47 -14.40 10.03
N ALA A 277 11.61 -14.83 9.11
CA ALA A 277 11.08 -14.01 8.03
C ALA A 277 10.36 -12.76 8.58
N CYS A 278 9.43 -12.95 9.54
CA CYS A 278 8.66 -11.85 10.13
C CYS A 278 9.53 -10.90 10.95
N VAL A 279 10.32 -11.43 11.88
CA VAL A 279 11.10 -10.60 12.82
C VAL A 279 12.13 -9.77 12.07
N CYS A 280 12.92 -10.40 11.19
CA CYS A 280 13.98 -9.69 10.47
C CYS A 280 13.41 -8.65 9.49
N LYS A 281 12.29 -8.96 8.84
CA LYS A 281 11.63 -8.04 7.91
C LYS A 281 11.01 -6.86 8.65
N LEU A 282 10.36 -7.12 9.78
CA LEU A 282 9.81 -6.09 10.64
C LEU A 282 10.91 -5.14 11.15
N ILE A 283 12.00 -5.70 11.66
CA ILE A 283 13.15 -4.92 12.13
C ILE A 283 13.78 -4.13 10.99
N GLY A 284 14.00 -4.77 9.83
CA GLY A 284 14.59 -4.13 8.65
C GLY A 284 13.76 -2.97 8.13
N GLY A 285 12.46 -3.17 7.94
CA GLY A 285 11.54 -2.14 7.50
C GLY A 285 11.41 -0.99 8.49
N ALA A 286 11.26 -1.31 9.78
CA ALA A 286 11.17 -0.30 10.83
C ALA A 286 12.48 0.49 11.02
N ALA A 287 13.64 -0.18 11.00
CA ALA A 287 14.95 0.48 11.10
C ALA A 287 15.18 1.42 9.89
N GLY A 288 14.84 0.99 8.67
CA GLY A 288 14.92 1.83 7.49
C GLY A 288 14.00 3.05 7.55
N ALA A 289 12.77 2.89 8.06
CA ALA A 289 11.83 3.98 8.25
C ALA A 289 12.32 4.98 9.31
N LYS A 290 12.90 4.50 10.40
CA LYS A 290 13.56 5.34 11.42
C LYS A 290 14.77 6.08 10.86
N TRP A 291 15.60 5.41 10.08
CA TRP A 291 16.69 6.06 9.34
C TRP A 291 16.16 7.14 8.37
N GLY A 292 14.94 6.93 7.83
CA GLY A 292 14.21 7.92 7.05
C GLY A 292 13.52 9.03 7.87
N ARG A 293 13.65 9.04 9.20
CA ARG A 293 13.04 9.99 10.15
C ARG A 293 11.51 9.92 10.22
N MET A 294 10.94 8.75 9.97
CA MET A 294 9.49 8.52 10.17
C MET A 294 9.17 8.34 11.67
N GLY A 295 7.93 8.63 12.05
CA GLY A 295 7.43 8.45 13.41
C GLY A 295 7.46 6.98 13.86
N ASP A 296 7.45 6.71 15.18
CA ASP A 296 7.57 5.35 15.71
C ASP A 296 6.48 4.42 15.22
N ARG A 297 5.23 4.87 15.26
CA ARG A 297 4.07 4.10 14.78
C ARG A 297 4.15 3.82 13.28
N GLU A 298 4.51 4.83 12.50
CA GLU A 298 4.69 4.67 11.06
C GLU A 298 5.82 3.71 10.73
N ALA A 299 6.95 3.78 11.46
CA ALA A 299 8.08 2.89 11.26
C ALA A 299 7.72 1.42 11.49
N VAL A 300 6.99 1.11 12.56
CA VAL A 300 6.50 -0.26 12.82
C VAL A 300 5.49 -0.69 11.75
N ALA A 301 4.59 0.20 11.32
CA ALA A 301 3.64 -0.09 10.26
C ALA A 301 4.33 -0.35 8.90
N VAL A 302 5.43 0.38 8.58
CA VAL A 302 6.28 0.10 7.42
C VAL A 302 6.87 -1.30 7.51
N GLY A 303 7.36 -1.71 8.67
CA GLY A 303 7.87 -3.07 8.89
C GLY A 303 6.83 -4.14 8.55
N PHE A 304 5.59 -3.98 9.03
CA PHE A 304 4.49 -4.90 8.71
C PHE A 304 4.06 -4.84 7.24
N ALA A 305 4.04 -3.67 6.63
CA ALA A 305 3.75 -3.53 5.21
C ALA A 305 4.78 -4.26 4.34
N MET A 306 6.07 -4.06 4.66
CA MET A 306 7.18 -4.70 3.95
C MET A 306 7.28 -6.21 4.21
N ASN A 307 6.64 -6.73 5.25
CA ASN A 307 6.59 -8.17 5.54
C ASN A 307 5.56 -8.92 4.67
N SER A 308 4.76 -8.23 3.87
CA SER A 308 3.82 -8.87 2.95
C SER A 308 4.57 -9.60 1.85
N ARG A 309 4.39 -10.92 1.76
CA ARG A 309 5.00 -11.81 0.77
C ARG A 309 3.93 -12.29 -0.21
N GLY A 310 4.30 -13.00 -1.26
CA GLY A 310 3.33 -13.44 -2.25
C GLY A 310 3.87 -14.40 -3.30
N ALA A 311 3.22 -14.40 -4.46
CA ALA A 311 3.53 -15.32 -5.56
C ALA A 311 5.00 -15.29 -6.00
N MET A 312 5.68 -14.14 -5.89
CA MET A 312 7.10 -14.04 -6.26
C MET A 312 7.99 -14.95 -5.41
N GLU A 313 7.77 -15.05 -4.10
CA GLU A 313 8.52 -15.96 -3.23
C GLU A 313 8.25 -17.43 -3.59
N ILE A 314 7.00 -17.75 -3.97
CA ILE A 314 6.61 -19.09 -4.42
C ILE A 314 7.33 -19.46 -5.72
N ILE A 315 7.42 -18.51 -6.66
CA ILE A 315 8.15 -18.70 -7.93
C ILE A 315 9.63 -18.95 -7.66
N LEU A 316 10.24 -18.12 -6.81
CA LEU A 316 11.64 -18.27 -6.43
C LEU A 316 11.91 -19.62 -5.78
N GLY A 317 11.05 -20.03 -4.85
CA GLY A 317 11.13 -21.34 -4.20
C GLY A 317 10.98 -22.49 -5.18
N LEU A 318 10.02 -22.40 -6.12
CA LEU A 318 9.81 -23.42 -7.13
C LEU A 318 11.04 -23.60 -8.02
N LEU A 319 11.62 -22.51 -8.50
CA LEU A 319 12.82 -22.54 -9.34
C LEU A 319 14.03 -23.13 -8.59
N ALA A 320 14.19 -22.80 -7.32
CA ALA A 320 15.24 -23.39 -6.48
C ALA A 320 15.02 -24.89 -6.24
N LEU A 321 13.76 -25.32 -6.08
CA LEU A 321 13.39 -26.72 -5.96
C LEU A 321 13.67 -27.50 -7.26
N GLU A 322 13.26 -26.98 -8.42
CA GLU A 322 13.48 -27.57 -9.73
C GLU A 322 14.97 -27.70 -10.09
N ARG A 323 15.80 -26.78 -9.56
CA ARG A 323 17.27 -26.83 -9.73
C ARG A 323 17.99 -27.66 -8.65
N GLY A 324 17.26 -28.35 -7.78
CA GLY A 324 17.84 -29.23 -6.76
C GLY A 324 18.65 -28.48 -5.69
N LEU A 325 18.29 -27.20 -5.40
CA LEU A 325 18.98 -26.42 -4.39
C LEU A 325 18.37 -26.65 -3.00
N ILE A 326 17.06 -26.88 -2.94
CA ILE A 326 16.28 -27.01 -1.69
C ILE A 326 15.45 -28.30 -1.70
N HIS A 327 15.09 -28.77 -0.52
CA HIS A 327 14.13 -29.85 -0.30
C HIS A 327 12.68 -29.35 -0.40
N HIS A 328 11.74 -30.30 -0.59
CA HIS A 328 10.29 -30.00 -0.67
C HIS A 328 9.76 -29.38 0.62
N GLU A 329 10.28 -29.78 1.78
CA GLU A 329 9.88 -29.29 3.10
C GLU A 329 10.14 -27.78 3.23
N LEU A 330 11.31 -27.29 2.80
CA LEU A 330 11.62 -25.85 2.80
C LEU A 330 10.70 -25.09 1.84
N PHE A 331 10.43 -25.66 0.65
CA PHE A 331 9.50 -25.03 -0.28
C PHE A 331 8.10 -24.88 0.33
N VAL A 332 7.58 -25.93 0.97
CA VAL A 332 6.28 -25.89 1.67
C VAL A 332 6.30 -24.84 2.79
N ALA A 333 7.38 -24.75 3.56
CA ALA A 333 7.55 -23.75 4.60
C ALA A 333 7.53 -22.31 4.05
N LEU A 334 8.19 -22.05 2.91
CA LEU A 334 8.17 -20.74 2.22
C LEU A 334 6.77 -20.39 1.75
N VAL A 335 6.05 -21.34 1.12
CA VAL A 335 4.66 -21.10 0.64
C VAL A 335 3.72 -20.77 1.80
N ILE A 336 3.76 -21.53 2.89
CA ILE A 336 2.93 -21.29 4.07
C ILE A 336 3.30 -19.93 4.68
N THR A 337 4.59 -19.60 4.78
CA THR A 337 5.05 -18.30 5.28
C THR A 337 4.53 -17.16 4.40
N ALA A 338 4.56 -17.30 3.08
CA ALA A 338 4.04 -16.30 2.15
C ALA A 338 2.55 -16.04 2.35
N ILE A 339 1.75 -17.08 2.53
CA ILE A 339 0.31 -16.97 2.78
C ILE A 339 0.05 -16.26 4.12
N LEU A 340 0.67 -16.72 5.20
CA LEU A 340 0.47 -16.17 6.55
C LEU A 340 0.87 -14.70 6.64
N THR A 341 2.03 -14.33 6.07
CA THR A 341 2.50 -12.94 6.09
C THR A 341 1.64 -12.01 5.25
N SER A 342 1.13 -12.48 4.10
CA SER A 342 0.18 -11.73 3.27
C SER A 342 -1.12 -11.42 4.01
N MET A 343 -1.65 -12.39 4.75
CA MET A 343 -2.87 -12.20 5.54
C MET A 343 -2.65 -11.27 6.74
N MET A 344 -1.47 -11.26 7.32
CA MET A 344 -1.15 -10.48 8.53
C MET A 344 -0.94 -8.99 8.24
N GLY A 345 -0.40 -8.62 7.09
CA GLY A 345 0.03 -7.25 6.76
C GLY A 345 -1.09 -6.21 6.94
N GLY A 346 -2.24 -6.40 6.29
CA GLY A 346 -3.37 -5.47 6.34
C GLY A 346 -3.91 -5.20 7.75
N PRO A 347 -4.32 -6.24 8.51
CA PRO A 347 -4.80 -6.08 9.88
C PRO A 347 -3.79 -5.38 10.82
N MET A 348 -2.50 -5.70 10.71
CA MET A 348 -1.47 -5.09 11.54
C MET A 348 -1.25 -3.60 11.21
N ILE A 349 -1.19 -3.24 9.92
CA ILE A 349 -1.12 -1.85 9.50
C ILE A 349 -2.32 -1.07 10.03
N GLN A 350 -3.53 -1.63 9.89
CA GLN A 350 -4.76 -1.01 10.39
C GLN A 350 -4.75 -0.83 11.91
N LEU A 351 -4.24 -1.82 12.65
CA LEU A 351 -4.16 -1.76 14.12
C LEU A 351 -3.19 -0.67 14.58
N ILE A 352 -2.02 -0.56 13.94
CA ILE A 352 -0.93 0.36 14.32
C ILE A 352 -1.23 1.78 13.89
N LEU A 353 -1.65 1.94 12.64
CA LEU A 353 -2.02 3.22 12.06
C LEU A 353 -3.48 3.59 12.32
N ARG A 354 -4.17 2.79 13.16
CA ARG A 354 -5.53 3.24 13.55
C ARG A 354 -5.43 4.74 13.72
N PRO A 355 -6.07 5.55 12.86
CA PRO A 355 -6.18 6.96 13.13
C PRO A 355 -6.75 7.00 14.55
N THR A 356 -6.17 7.77 15.42
CA THR A 356 -6.91 8.36 16.52
C THR A 356 -8.18 8.83 15.84
N ARG A 357 -9.29 8.09 16.03
CA ARG A 357 -10.54 8.10 15.27
C ARG A 357 -10.71 9.50 14.74
N LYS A 358 -10.55 9.76 13.39
CA LYS A 358 -10.79 11.11 12.87
C LYS A 358 -12.15 11.41 13.43
N ALA A 359 -12.22 12.36 14.34
CA ALA A 359 -13.47 12.66 15.01
C ALA A 359 -14.40 13.06 13.87
N ARG A 360 -15.30 12.17 13.51
CA ARG A 360 -16.26 12.45 12.46
C ARG A 360 -17.02 13.69 12.92
N LEU A 361 -17.21 14.61 12.04
CA LEU A 361 -18.01 15.80 12.33
C LEU A 361 -19.34 15.41 13.02
N GLU A 362 -19.98 14.34 12.52
CA GLU A 362 -21.21 13.76 13.07
C GLU A 362 -21.10 13.32 14.55
N ASP A 363 -19.94 12.77 14.95
CA ASP A 363 -19.71 12.30 16.33
C ASP A 363 -19.38 13.45 17.30
N SER A 364 -19.12 14.65 16.76
CA SER A 364 -18.76 15.85 17.52
C SER A 364 -19.97 16.65 17.95
N PHE A 365 -21.13 16.45 17.32
CA PHE A 365 -22.41 16.98 17.75
C PHE A 365 -23.00 16.13 18.89
N ARG A 366 -23.56 16.78 19.89
CA ARG A 366 -24.23 16.12 21.02
C ARG A 366 -25.57 16.72 21.30
N PHE A 367 -26.49 15.88 21.79
CA PHE A 367 -27.72 16.34 22.38
C PHE A 367 -27.42 17.35 23.49
N GLY A 368 -28.07 18.52 23.43
CA GLY A 368 -27.83 19.64 24.34
C GLY A 368 -26.77 20.65 23.87
N LEU A 369 -26.04 20.40 22.76
CA LEU A 369 -25.14 21.35 22.12
C LEU A 369 -25.73 21.95 20.82
N PHE A 370 -27.04 21.91 20.67
CA PHE A 370 -27.79 22.56 19.61
C PHE A 370 -28.74 23.58 20.22
N LEU A 371 -28.61 24.83 19.80
CA LEU A 371 -29.45 25.97 20.19
C LEU A 371 -30.32 26.37 18.99
N PRO A 372 -31.59 25.98 18.96
CA PRO A 372 -32.48 26.28 17.83
C PRO A 372 -32.80 27.78 17.72
N GLU A 373 -32.54 28.58 18.77
CA GLU A 373 -32.74 29.99 18.81
C GLU A 373 -31.72 30.65 19.75
N LEU A 374 -30.76 31.39 19.17
CA LEU A 374 -29.82 32.23 19.91
C LEU A 374 -30.46 33.56 20.22
N GLN A 375 -30.39 33.97 21.48
CA GLN A 375 -30.95 35.26 21.97
C GLN A 375 -29.99 36.43 21.76
N ALA A 376 -28.72 36.14 21.48
CA ALA A 376 -27.69 37.17 21.34
C ALA A 376 -27.71 37.81 19.95
N ASP A 377 -27.60 39.15 19.91
CA ASP A 377 -27.53 39.97 18.69
C ASP A 377 -26.09 40.29 18.27
N SER A 378 -25.11 39.93 19.10
CA SER A 378 -23.68 40.16 18.85
C SER A 378 -22.86 38.87 18.88
N MET A 379 -21.75 38.85 18.13
CA MET A 379 -20.82 37.71 18.09
C MET A 379 -20.33 37.33 19.50
N LYS A 380 -19.99 38.31 20.34
CA LYS A 380 -19.53 38.05 21.71
C LYS A 380 -20.63 37.41 22.57
N GLY A 381 -21.84 37.92 22.50
CA GLY A 381 -22.99 37.39 23.22
C GLY A 381 -23.30 35.93 22.77
N ALA A 382 -23.24 35.65 21.46
CA ALA A 382 -23.45 34.33 20.94
C ALA A 382 -22.38 33.32 21.44
N ILE A 383 -21.11 33.72 21.50
CA ILE A 383 -20.04 32.88 22.06
C ILE A 383 -20.27 32.62 23.54
N GLU A 384 -20.68 33.63 24.32
CA GLU A 384 -20.99 33.52 25.75
C GLU A 384 -22.16 32.54 25.99
N GLU A 385 -23.24 32.64 25.22
CA GLU A 385 -24.42 31.78 25.31
C GLU A 385 -24.08 30.32 24.95
N MET A 386 -23.32 30.15 23.86
CA MET A 386 -22.87 28.81 23.42
C MET A 386 -21.87 28.19 24.42
N ALA A 387 -20.92 28.97 24.95
CA ALA A 387 -19.96 28.51 25.94
C ALA A 387 -20.63 28.13 27.27
N ALA A 388 -21.62 28.90 27.71
CA ALA A 388 -22.42 28.56 28.89
C ALA A 388 -23.17 27.23 28.70
N THR A 389 -23.68 26.99 27.50
CA THR A 389 -24.34 25.73 27.17
C THR A 389 -23.36 24.53 27.20
N VAL A 390 -22.13 24.70 26.71
CA VAL A 390 -21.08 23.71 26.83
C VAL A 390 -20.76 23.43 28.30
N GLY A 391 -20.60 24.43 29.12
CA GLY A 391 -20.33 24.30 30.55
C GLY A 391 -21.40 23.46 31.27
N ARG A 392 -22.67 23.67 30.93
CA ARG A 392 -23.80 22.91 31.47
C ARG A 392 -23.78 21.42 31.02
N VAL A 393 -23.55 21.17 29.74
CA VAL A 393 -23.58 19.82 29.17
C VAL A 393 -22.36 18.99 29.59
N LEU A 394 -21.19 19.60 29.71
CA LEU A 394 -19.95 18.95 30.12
C LEU A 394 -19.70 18.94 31.63
N LYS A 395 -20.70 19.34 32.43
CA LYS A 395 -20.67 19.29 33.92
C LYS A 395 -19.40 19.90 34.52
N GLY A 396 -19.07 21.11 34.15
CA GLY A 396 -17.95 21.88 34.73
C GLY A 396 -16.54 21.43 34.31
N ARG A 397 -16.41 20.52 33.38
CA ARG A 397 -15.11 20.13 32.79
C ARG A 397 -14.48 21.21 31.90
N LEU A 398 -15.20 22.29 31.64
CA LEU A 398 -14.80 23.36 30.76
C LEU A 398 -15.21 24.69 31.39
N ASP A 399 -14.23 25.59 31.54
CA ASP A 399 -14.52 26.96 31.98
C ASP A 399 -15.07 27.78 30.80
N PRO A 400 -16.36 28.21 30.83
CA PRO A 400 -16.94 29.00 29.76
C PRO A 400 -16.19 30.34 29.53
N HIS A 401 -15.64 30.94 30.58
CA HIS A 401 -14.89 32.19 30.47
C HIS A 401 -13.56 32.02 29.72
N HIS A 402 -12.97 30.83 29.80
CA HIS A 402 -11.76 30.49 29.00
C HIS A 402 -12.11 30.43 27.51
N VAL A 403 -13.22 29.79 27.16
CA VAL A 403 -13.70 29.66 25.76
C VAL A 403 -13.98 31.03 25.17
N VAL A 404 -14.63 31.93 25.95
CA VAL A 404 -14.91 33.30 25.53
C VAL A 404 -13.62 34.06 25.31
N ARG A 405 -12.66 33.98 26.23
CA ARG A 405 -11.35 34.66 26.11
C ARG A 405 -10.60 34.25 24.84
N VAL A 406 -10.53 32.94 24.56
CA VAL A 406 -9.80 32.40 23.39
C VAL A 406 -10.44 32.84 22.08
N ASN A 407 -11.78 32.91 22.00
CA ASN A 407 -12.48 33.28 20.76
C ASN A 407 -12.72 34.79 20.59
N CYS A 408 -12.59 35.60 21.65
CA CYS A 408 -12.79 37.03 21.60
C CYS A 408 -11.48 37.82 21.70
N ALA A 409 -10.33 37.21 21.85
CA ALA A 409 -9.04 37.88 21.86
C ALA A 409 -8.65 38.35 20.43
N PRO A 410 -8.17 39.58 20.25
CA PRO A 410 -7.81 40.12 18.94
C PRO A 410 -6.73 39.31 18.21
N GLU A 411 -5.90 38.59 18.94
CA GLU A 411 -4.78 37.79 18.40
C GLU A 411 -5.22 36.40 17.89
N ASP A 412 -6.40 35.89 18.31
CA ASP A 412 -6.91 34.54 17.98
C ASP A 412 -8.04 34.55 16.91
N VAL A 413 -8.38 35.66 16.33
CA VAL A 413 -9.35 35.81 15.22
C VAL A 413 -8.93 35.04 13.96
N ALA A 414 -7.69 34.54 13.92
CA ALA A 414 -7.16 33.67 12.84
C ALA A 414 -7.90 32.32 12.65
N CYS A 415 -8.81 31.97 13.57
CA CYS A 415 -9.57 30.71 13.52
C CYS A 415 -11.06 30.89 13.17
N ALA A 416 -11.51 32.08 12.79
CA ALA A 416 -12.88 32.32 12.36
C ALA A 416 -12.97 32.26 10.83
N ALA A 417 -13.90 31.48 10.31
CA ALA A 417 -14.24 31.44 8.89
C ALA A 417 -15.71 31.82 8.72
N ILE A 418 -16.02 32.56 7.67
CA ILE A 418 -17.38 32.86 7.26
C ILE A 418 -17.62 32.24 5.91
N VAL A 419 -18.68 31.47 5.80
CA VAL A 419 -19.11 30.85 4.55
C VAL A 419 -20.57 31.17 4.34
N ASN A 420 -20.87 32.04 3.38
CA ASN A 420 -22.20 32.61 3.20
C ASN A 420 -22.69 33.24 4.53
N ASP A 421 -23.87 32.86 5.06
CA ASP A 421 -24.44 33.38 6.32
C ASP A 421 -24.08 32.48 7.53
N VAL A 422 -23.00 31.71 7.46
CA VAL A 422 -22.55 30.81 8.52
C VAL A 422 -21.22 31.25 9.10
N LEU A 423 -21.18 31.42 10.41
CA LEU A 423 -20.00 31.78 11.18
C LEU A 423 -19.39 30.51 11.82
N LEU A 424 -18.13 30.23 11.50
CA LEU A 424 -17.38 29.13 12.07
C LEU A 424 -16.32 29.66 13.03
N LEU A 425 -16.46 29.34 14.31
CA LEU A 425 -15.52 29.67 15.37
C LEU A 425 -14.82 28.41 15.85
N ALA A 426 -13.51 28.46 16.09
CA ALA A 426 -12.76 27.30 16.51
C ALA A 426 -11.75 27.64 17.61
N ALA A 427 -11.80 26.91 18.74
CA ALA A 427 -10.91 27.07 19.87
C ALA A 427 -10.20 25.77 20.26
N GLY A 428 -8.92 25.90 20.63
CA GLY A 428 -8.17 24.85 21.29
C GLY A 428 -8.37 24.93 22.80
N VAL A 429 -8.79 23.84 23.43
CA VAL A 429 -9.10 23.79 24.86
C VAL A 429 -8.27 22.71 25.52
N ASP A 430 -7.66 23.03 26.67
CA ASP A 430 -6.99 22.08 27.52
C ASP A 430 -8.03 21.11 28.16
N ASP A 431 -7.63 19.89 28.51
CA ASP A 431 -8.47 18.85 29.15
C ASP A 431 -9.61 18.25 28.30
N LEU A 432 -9.71 18.54 27.02
CA LEU A 432 -10.61 17.84 26.13
C LEU A 432 -9.97 16.56 25.56
N SER A 433 -10.66 15.43 25.72
CA SER A 433 -10.26 14.14 25.13
C SER A 433 -10.77 13.92 23.70
N ARG A 434 -11.75 14.72 23.27
CA ARG A 434 -12.40 14.66 21.96
C ARG A 434 -12.97 16.02 21.58
N PRO A 435 -13.16 16.31 20.27
CA PRO A 435 -13.79 17.54 19.84
C PRO A 435 -15.31 17.56 20.11
N TYR A 436 -15.84 18.75 20.26
CA TYR A 436 -17.26 19.05 20.36
C TYR A 436 -17.61 20.20 19.43
N VAL A 437 -18.77 20.14 18.83
CA VAL A 437 -19.32 21.20 18.00
C VAL A 437 -20.65 21.64 18.59
N VAL A 438 -20.76 22.92 18.88
CA VAL A 438 -22.02 23.57 19.24
C VAL A 438 -22.58 24.22 18.00
N ALA A 439 -23.84 24.06 17.73
CA ALA A 439 -24.54 24.71 16.64
C ALA A 439 -25.61 25.65 17.21
N GLY A 440 -25.66 26.89 16.76
CA GLY A 440 -26.66 27.86 17.14
C GLY A 440 -27.29 28.52 15.93
N ILE A 441 -28.59 28.75 15.96
CA ILE A 441 -29.37 29.42 14.92
C ILE A 441 -29.85 30.76 15.46
N SER A 442 -29.68 31.84 14.69
CA SER A 442 -30.21 33.17 14.98
C SER A 442 -31.15 33.60 13.86
N THR A 443 -32.42 33.80 14.20
CA THR A 443 -33.45 34.27 13.24
C THR A 443 -33.26 35.74 12.87
N SER A 444 -32.77 36.58 13.78
CA SER A 444 -32.46 37.99 13.55
C SER A 444 -31.13 38.22 12.86
N GLY A 445 -30.26 37.22 12.86
CA GLY A 445 -28.89 37.31 12.39
C GLY A 445 -27.96 38.02 13.37
N ILE A 446 -26.77 37.51 13.58
CA ILE A 446 -25.75 38.03 14.48
C ILE A 446 -24.87 39.02 13.72
N GLY A 447 -24.78 40.25 14.22
CA GLY A 447 -23.92 41.29 13.64
C GLY A 447 -22.44 40.98 13.85
N LEU A 448 -21.65 41.07 12.77
CA LEU A 448 -20.21 40.82 12.77
C LEU A 448 -19.47 42.15 12.89
N SER A 449 -18.87 42.42 14.05
CA SER A 449 -18.25 43.73 14.40
C SER A 449 -17.11 44.17 13.46
N PHE A 450 -16.63 43.27 12.56
CA PHE A 450 -15.52 43.53 11.64
C PHE A 450 -15.93 43.58 10.17
N MET A 451 -17.24 43.43 9.88
CA MET A 451 -17.80 43.54 8.52
C MET A 451 -19.11 44.37 8.59
N ASP A 452 -19.07 45.55 8.03
CA ASP A 452 -20.28 46.38 7.90
C ASP A 452 -21.33 45.67 7.04
N GLU A 453 -22.55 45.48 7.59
CA GLU A 453 -23.75 44.90 6.96
C GLU A 453 -23.85 43.36 6.83
N GLN A 454 -22.82 42.56 7.12
CA GLN A 454 -23.00 41.11 7.09
C GLN A 454 -23.53 40.54 8.43
N ARG A 455 -24.56 39.67 8.33
CA ARG A 455 -25.14 38.95 9.47
C ARG A 455 -25.00 37.48 9.29
N ALA A 456 -24.61 36.76 10.35
CA ALA A 456 -24.57 35.31 10.38
C ALA A 456 -25.83 34.74 11.02
N HIS A 457 -26.54 33.89 10.31
CA HIS A 457 -27.75 33.24 10.80
C HIS A 457 -27.48 31.88 11.45
N VAL A 458 -26.37 31.21 11.11
CA VAL A 458 -25.92 29.95 11.72
C VAL A 458 -24.53 30.15 12.29
N VAL A 459 -24.32 29.74 13.53
CA VAL A 459 -23.02 29.83 14.21
C VAL A 459 -22.60 28.47 14.69
N PHE A 460 -21.37 28.10 14.37
CA PHE A 460 -20.72 26.91 14.89
C PHE A 460 -19.55 27.29 15.79
N LEU A 461 -19.54 26.74 17.01
CA LEU A 461 -18.41 26.83 17.92
C LEU A 461 -17.76 25.44 18.03
N ILE A 462 -16.56 25.30 17.45
CA ILE A 462 -15.78 24.07 17.40
C ILE A 462 -14.76 24.12 18.53
N LEU A 463 -14.88 23.17 19.46
CA LEU A 463 -13.96 23.00 20.59
C LEU A 463 -13.15 21.73 20.38
N ALA A 464 -11.86 21.83 20.22
CA ALA A 464 -10.97 20.69 20.00
C ALA A 464 -9.82 20.69 21.03
N PRO A 465 -9.21 19.50 21.30
CA PRO A 465 -8.03 19.44 22.14
C PRO A 465 -6.91 20.34 21.62
N LYS A 466 -6.26 21.10 22.50
CA LYS A 466 -5.19 22.06 22.14
C LYS A 466 -4.02 21.40 21.46
N ASN A 467 -3.75 20.13 21.81
CA ASN A 467 -2.69 19.30 21.22
C ASN A 467 -3.05 18.67 19.86
N ALA A 468 -4.26 18.95 19.33
CA ALA A 468 -4.74 18.40 18.06
C ALA A 468 -5.23 19.49 17.08
N PRO A 469 -4.38 20.43 16.65
CA PRO A 469 -4.75 21.53 15.76
C PRO A 469 -5.27 21.05 14.39
N ALA A 470 -4.78 19.91 13.90
CA ALA A 470 -5.23 19.32 12.64
C ALA A 470 -6.72 18.91 12.68
N VAL A 471 -7.21 18.38 13.81
CA VAL A 471 -8.63 18.02 13.99
C VAL A 471 -9.52 19.25 13.91
N ARG A 472 -9.07 20.36 14.48
CA ARG A 472 -9.77 21.64 14.43
C ARG A 472 -9.88 22.17 13.00
N GLY A 473 -8.77 22.15 12.25
CA GLY A 473 -8.74 22.55 10.84
C GLY A 473 -9.61 21.67 9.94
N ASP A 474 -9.55 20.35 10.13
CA ASP A 474 -10.38 19.39 9.38
C ASP A 474 -11.89 19.66 9.59
N MET A 475 -12.32 19.95 10.82
CA MET A 475 -13.73 20.26 11.13
C MET A 475 -14.21 21.57 10.53
N VAL A 476 -13.38 22.61 10.60
CA VAL A 476 -13.68 23.89 9.95
C VAL A 476 -13.82 23.69 8.44
N ALA A 477 -12.90 22.95 7.82
CA ALA A 477 -12.94 22.65 6.39
C ALA A 477 -14.19 21.84 6.00
N GLU A 478 -14.54 20.81 6.78
CA GLU A 478 -15.71 19.95 6.52
C GLU A 478 -17.03 20.75 6.64
N LEU A 479 -17.18 21.58 7.67
CA LEU A 479 -18.33 22.48 7.81
C LEU A 479 -18.36 23.54 6.70
N SER A 480 -17.22 24.11 6.33
CA SER A 480 -17.16 25.09 5.24
C SER A 480 -17.60 24.49 3.90
N LEU A 481 -17.27 23.22 3.65
CA LEU A 481 -17.72 22.51 2.45
C LEU A 481 -19.22 22.22 2.48
N LEU A 482 -19.76 21.78 3.63
CA LEU A 482 -21.18 21.48 3.80
C LEU A 482 -22.06 22.71 3.58
N TYR A 483 -21.66 23.86 4.13
CA TYR A 483 -22.43 25.10 4.06
C TYR A 483 -22.09 25.98 2.85
N ARG A 484 -21.35 25.45 1.89
CA ARG A 484 -21.16 26.07 0.58
C ARG A 484 -22.44 26.04 -0.27
N ASP A 485 -23.31 25.06 -0.01
CA ASP A 485 -24.61 24.93 -0.63
C ASP A 485 -25.65 25.80 0.12
N PRO A 486 -26.27 26.82 -0.52
CA PRO A 486 -27.30 27.64 0.09
C PRO A 486 -28.51 26.85 0.60
N ALA A 487 -28.86 25.74 -0.06
CA ALA A 487 -29.98 24.88 0.37
C ALA A 487 -29.75 24.28 1.76
N MET A 488 -28.49 24.01 2.13
CA MET A 488 -28.12 23.49 3.45
C MET A 488 -28.39 24.54 4.55
N ILE A 489 -28.18 25.82 4.25
CA ILE A 489 -28.43 26.93 5.18
C ILE A 489 -29.94 27.02 5.44
N GLU A 490 -30.75 27.08 4.39
CA GLU A 490 -32.22 27.16 4.51
C GLU A 490 -32.78 25.97 5.31
N GLN A 491 -32.32 24.74 5.04
CA GLN A 491 -32.76 23.58 5.79
C GLN A 491 -32.31 23.61 7.25
N THR A 492 -31.12 24.13 7.53
CA THR A 492 -30.62 24.30 8.91
C THR A 492 -31.45 25.32 9.70
N LEU A 493 -31.83 26.43 9.07
CA LEU A 493 -32.69 27.45 9.69
C LEU A 493 -34.10 26.96 10.04
N GLN A 494 -34.58 25.94 9.33
CA GLN A 494 -35.86 25.28 9.61
C GLN A 494 -35.80 24.23 10.71
N ALA A 495 -34.60 23.75 11.07
CA ALA A 495 -34.42 22.72 12.08
C ALA A 495 -34.75 23.23 13.49
N ARG A 496 -35.79 22.68 14.11
CA ARG A 496 -36.23 23.03 15.45
C ARG A 496 -35.76 22.06 16.54
N SER A 497 -35.22 20.95 16.14
CA SER A 497 -34.73 19.91 17.07
C SER A 497 -33.32 19.44 16.71
N PHE A 498 -32.58 18.98 17.72
CA PHE A 498 -31.26 18.35 17.51
C PHE A 498 -31.32 17.16 16.55
N THR A 499 -32.42 16.39 16.59
CA THR A 499 -32.59 15.22 15.74
C THR A 499 -32.73 15.61 14.27
N GLU A 500 -33.50 16.64 13.96
CA GLU A 500 -33.62 17.17 12.60
C GLU A 500 -32.31 17.73 12.10
N PHE A 501 -31.64 18.56 12.90
CA PHE A 501 -30.32 19.09 12.58
C PHE A 501 -29.29 17.98 12.32
N LEU A 502 -29.22 16.97 13.19
CA LEU A 502 -28.27 15.87 13.02
C LEU A 502 -28.58 15.01 11.77
N ALA A 503 -29.86 14.85 11.44
CA ALA A 503 -30.27 14.15 10.22
C ALA A 503 -29.80 14.89 8.96
N LEU A 504 -29.93 16.23 8.94
CA LEU A 504 -29.42 17.06 7.84
C LEU A 504 -27.90 16.91 7.68
N ILE A 505 -27.14 17.02 8.76
CA ILE A 505 -25.67 16.85 8.73
C ILE A 505 -25.29 15.45 8.20
N ARG A 506 -25.94 14.38 8.67
CA ARG A 506 -25.64 13.02 8.23
C ARG A 506 -25.95 12.78 6.76
N THR A 507 -27.07 13.28 6.28
CA THR A 507 -27.43 13.11 4.86
C THR A 507 -26.45 13.83 3.95
N SER A 508 -26.07 15.06 4.28
CA SER A 508 -25.16 15.86 3.46
C SER A 508 -23.70 15.37 3.52
N THR A 509 -23.26 14.83 4.67
CA THR A 509 -21.91 14.23 4.78
C THR A 509 -21.75 12.95 3.93
N VAL A 510 -22.83 12.24 3.65
CA VAL A 510 -22.82 11.05 2.74
C VAL A 510 -22.62 11.48 1.29
N TYR A 511 -23.16 12.63 0.88
CA TYR A 511 -22.97 13.14 -0.49
C TYR A 511 -21.54 13.63 -0.74
N LEU A 512 -20.91 14.33 0.22
CA LEU A 512 -19.51 14.78 0.11
C LEU A 512 -18.48 13.66 0.02
N LYS A 513 -18.80 12.45 0.47
CA LYS A 513 -17.90 11.28 0.37
C LYS A 513 -17.98 10.54 -0.96
N LYS A 514 -18.92 10.90 -1.85
CA LYS A 514 -19.11 10.27 -3.15
C LYS A 514 -18.49 11.07 -4.31
N GLU A 515 -18.13 12.32 -4.09
CA GLU A 515 -17.33 13.15 -5.00
C GLU A 515 -15.82 13.07 -4.63
#